data_0cd06a6ee116c1029c4cabee1a2368ce
#
_entry.id   0cd06a6ee116c1029c4cabee1a2368ce
#
_cell.length_a   1.000
_cell.length_b   1.000
_cell.length_c   1.000
_cell.angle_alpha   90.00
_cell.angle_beta   90.00
_cell.angle_gamma   90.00
#
_symmetry.space_group_name_H-M   'P 1'
#
loop_
_entity.id
_entity.type
_entity.pdbx_description
1 polymer ?
#
loop_
_entity_poly.entity_id
_entity_poly.type
_entity_poly.pdbx_seq_one_letter_code
_entity_poly.pdbx_strand_id
1 'polypeptide(L)'
;MNKAVLFLAALGASTALCAPVPAEKAEKRDTIPIARVPDVPPPSRETLDASIRKAADFLLKEQNRDGSWGNHTRTKGLNVLCPYPEGPRSFRTASTSLCVIGLLTSPLKEDPAVKASLDKALQYLLTTLPTLKRGDTRTVLGVWGHAYGLSALSRAARNLPADAPLREELKKAVSYTHLTLPTIA
;
A
#
# COMPACT_ATOMS: atom_id res chain seq x y z
N MET A 1 57.81 -32.37 29.90
CA MET A 1 56.93 -32.14 31.08
C MET A 1 55.77 -31.29 30.65
N ASN A 2 54.67 -31.97 30.36
CA ASN A 2 53.44 -31.32 29.87
C ASN A 2 52.59 -30.88 31.06
N LYS A 3 52.20 -29.61 31.10
CA LYS A 3 51.15 -29.11 31.99
C LYS A 3 49.94 -28.78 31.13
N ALA A 4 49.00 -29.72 31.08
CA ALA A 4 47.62 -29.45 30.56
C ALA A 4 46.86 -28.70 31.63
N VAL A 5 46.41 -27.49 31.29
CA VAL A 5 45.45 -26.74 32.11
C VAL A 5 44.05 -27.03 31.64
N LEU A 6 43.30 -27.73 32.49
CA LEU A 6 41.89 -27.99 32.29
C LEU A 6 41.10 -26.72 32.62
N PHE A 7 40.43 -26.11 31.64
CA PHE A 7 39.40 -25.09 31.86
C PHE A 7 38.03 -25.77 31.94
N LEU A 8 37.52 -25.92 33.15
CA LEU A 8 36.12 -26.28 33.38
C LEU A 8 35.27 -25.01 33.20
N ALA A 9 34.55 -24.94 32.09
CA ALA A 9 33.51 -23.94 31.90
C ALA A 9 32.24 -24.41 32.62
N ALA A 10 31.91 -23.75 33.72
CA ALA A 10 30.61 -23.91 34.39
C ALA A 10 29.54 -23.20 33.57
N LEU A 11 28.70 -23.96 32.84
CA LEU A 11 27.47 -23.45 32.31
C LEU A 11 26.46 -23.29 33.44
N GLY A 12 26.35 -22.08 33.96
CA GLY A 12 25.27 -21.69 34.83
C GLY A 12 23.98 -21.51 33.99
N ALA A 13 23.09 -22.50 34.01
CA ALA A 13 21.74 -22.35 33.47
C ALA A 13 20.96 -21.37 34.39
N SER A 14 20.88 -20.12 33.97
CA SER A 14 20.00 -19.13 34.58
C SER A 14 18.58 -19.37 34.10
N THR A 15 17.82 -20.20 34.82
CA THR A 15 16.37 -20.29 34.66
C THR A 15 15.75 -19.01 35.23
N ALA A 16 15.61 -18.00 34.36
CA ALA A 16 14.77 -16.86 34.68
C ALA A 16 13.33 -17.37 34.89
N LEU A 17 12.94 -17.55 36.16
CA LEU A 17 11.54 -17.73 36.51
C LEU A 17 10.78 -16.50 36.01
N CYS A 18 10.05 -16.69 34.93
CA CYS A 18 9.08 -15.72 34.45
C CYS A 18 7.96 -15.67 35.50
N ALA A 19 8.03 -14.69 36.41
CA ALA A 19 6.95 -14.48 37.36
C ALA A 19 5.65 -14.24 36.56
N PRO A 20 4.53 -14.88 36.94
CA PRO A 20 3.27 -14.62 36.28
C PRO A 20 2.93 -13.14 36.44
N VAL A 21 2.76 -12.45 35.32
CA VAL A 21 2.25 -11.07 35.32
C VAL A 21 0.91 -11.10 36.07
N PRO A 22 0.74 -10.27 37.12
CA PRO A 22 -0.53 -10.23 37.83
C PRO A 22 -1.61 -9.91 36.83
N ALA A 23 -2.69 -10.72 36.83
CA ALA A 23 -3.84 -10.48 35.98
C ALA A 23 -4.39 -9.10 36.35
N GLU A 24 -4.04 -8.12 35.59
CA GLU A 24 -4.59 -6.77 35.67
C GLU A 24 -6.11 -6.93 35.58
N LYS A 25 -6.82 -6.48 36.62
CA LYS A 25 -8.28 -6.51 36.66
C LYS A 25 -8.75 -5.90 35.35
N ALA A 26 -9.37 -6.71 34.49
CA ALA A 26 -9.94 -6.25 33.25
C ALA A 26 -10.91 -5.10 33.58
N GLU A 27 -10.41 -3.89 33.43
CA GLU A 27 -11.23 -2.69 33.55
C GLU A 27 -12.36 -2.86 32.54
N LYS A 28 -13.59 -2.85 33.02
CA LYS A 28 -14.77 -2.91 32.14
C LYS A 28 -14.63 -1.75 31.18
N ARG A 29 -14.13 -2.04 29.98
CA ARG A 29 -14.19 -1.08 28.87
C ARG A 29 -15.65 -0.75 28.70
N ASP A 30 -16.03 0.46 29.01
CA ASP A 30 -17.33 1.00 28.63
C ASP A 30 -17.47 0.78 27.14
N THR A 31 -18.23 -0.24 26.76
CA THR A 31 -18.55 -0.49 25.36
C THR A 31 -19.38 0.69 24.91
N ILE A 32 -18.76 1.58 24.16
CA ILE A 32 -19.50 2.65 23.46
C ILE A 32 -20.62 1.93 22.71
N PRO A 33 -21.90 2.22 23.01
CA PRO A 33 -22.99 1.55 22.35
C PRO A 33 -22.88 1.85 20.86
N ILE A 34 -22.49 0.84 20.09
CA ILE A 34 -22.46 0.94 18.63
C ILE A 34 -23.92 1.13 18.23
N ALA A 35 -24.24 2.35 17.78
CA ALA A 35 -25.56 2.62 17.24
C ALA A 35 -25.87 1.55 16.18
N ARG A 36 -26.97 0.80 16.37
CA ARG A 36 -27.39 -0.19 15.38
C ARG A 36 -27.56 0.53 14.05
N VAL A 37 -26.72 0.14 13.08
CA VAL A 37 -26.93 0.57 11.70
C VAL A 37 -28.35 0.17 11.31
N PRO A 38 -29.19 1.09 10.80
CA PRO A 38 -30.52 0.73 10.34
C PRO A 38 -30.42 -0.46 9.37
N ASP A 39 -31.40 -1.37 9.46
CA ASP A 39 -31.49 -2.51 8.56
C ASP A 39 -31.91 -1.99 7.17
N VAL A 40 -30.92 -1.57 6.39
CA VAL A 40 -31.11 -1.04 5.03
C VAL A 40 -31.04 -2.22 4.07
N PRO A 41 -32.08 -2.45 3.24
CA PRO A 41 -32.03 -3.52 2.26
C PRO A 41 -30.85 -3.32 1.31
N PRO A 42 -30.20 -4.38 0.84
CA PRO A 42 -29.09 -4.27 -0.09
C PRO A 42 -29.57 -3.56 -1.39
N PRO A 43 -28.70 -2.73 -2.01
CA PRO A 43 -29.04 -2.05 -3.25
C PRO A 43 -29.34 -3.07 -4.35
N SER A 44 -30.22 -2.72 -5.29
CA SER A 44 -30.43 -3.54 -6.47
C SER A 44 -29.16 -3.61 -7.33
N ARG A 45 -29.08 -4.65 -8.19
CA ARG A 45 -27.93 -4.81 -9.07
C ARG A 45 -27.76 -3.60 -10.01
N GLU A 46 -28.85 -3.08 -10.53
CA GLU A 46 -28.89 -1.91 -11.42
C GLU A 46 -28.34 -0.67 -10.71
N THR A 47 -28.73 -0.46 -9.45
CA THR A 47 -28.21 0.66 -8.63
C THR A 47 -26.73 0.51 -8.38
N LEU A 48 -26.25 -0.71 -8.12
CA LEU A 48 -24.83 -0.98 -7.91
C LEU A 48 -24.03 -0.74 -9.19
N ASP A 49 -24.48 -1.28 -10.33
CA ASP A 49 -23.82 -1.14 -11.62
C ASP A 49 -23.78 0.34 -12.06
N ALA A 50 -24.84 1.09 -11.85
CA ALA A 50 -24.87 2.53 -12.09
C ALA A 50 -23.87 3.29 -11.20
N SER A 51 -23.74 2.90 -9.95
CA SER A 51 -22.79 3.51 -9.02
C SER A 51 -21.34 3.21 -9.41
N ILE A 52 -21.06 1.98 -9.85
CA ILE A 52 -19.74 1.59 -10.36
C ILE A 52 -19.40 2.40 -11.63
N ARG A 53 -20.35 2.52 -12.56
CA ARG A 53 -20.17 3.33 -13.77
C ARG A 53 -19.85 4.78 -13.42
N LYS A 54 -20.64 5.39 -12.56
CA LYS A 54 -20.41 6.77 -12.12
C LYS A 54 -19.05 6.97 -11.47
N ALA A 55 -18.59 6.00 -10.67
CA ALA A 55 -17.27 6.04 -10.05
C ALA A 55 -16.14 5.92 -11.09
N ALA A 56 -16.28 5.03 -12.08
CA ALA A 56 -15.32 4.90 -13.17
C ALA A 56 -15.24 6.18 -14.01
N ASP A 57 -16.39 6.74 -14.41
CA ASP A 57 -16.47 7.98 -15.18
C ASP A 57 -15.80 9.15 -14.44
N PHE A 58 -16.00 9.22 -13.11
CA PHE A 58 -15.32 10.20 -12.27
C PHE A 58 -13.78 10.00 -12.33
N LEU A 59 -13.30 8.78 -12.17
CA LEU A 59 -11.87 8.50 -12.24
C LEU A 59 -11.29 8.84 -13.62
N LEU A 60 -11.98 8.47 -14.71
CA LEU A 60 -11.54 8.81 -16.06
C LEU A 60 -11.43 10.32 -16.28
N LYS A 61 -12.39 11.09 -15.77
CA LYS A 61 -12.42 12.55 -15.86
C LYS A 61 -11.30 13.21 -15.03
N GLU A 62 -11.04 12.70 -13.84
CA GLU A 62 -10.12 13.30 -12.88
C GLU A 62 -8.68 12.78 -13.02
N GLN A 63 -8.37 11.95 -14.03
CA GLN A 63 -7.02 11.50 -14.29
C GLN A 63 -6.14 12.66 -14.77
N ASN A 64 -4.99 12.82 -14.15
CA ASN A 64 -3.99 13.79 -14.57
C ASN A 64 -3.38 13.43 -15.93
N ARG A 65 -2.81 14.41 -16.61
CA ARG A 65 -2.18 14.21 -17.94
C ARG A 65 -1.05 13.18 -17.92
N ASP A 66 -0.35 13.04 -16.79
CA ASP A 66 0.73 12.06 -16.59
C ASP A 66 0.24 10.66 -16.18
N GLY A 67 -1.06 10.43 -16.16
CA GLY A 67 -1.67 9.14 -15.84
C GLY A 67 -1.95 8.93 -14.35
N SER A 68 -1.55 9.84 -13.48
CA SER A 68 -1.77 9.71 -12.03
C SER A 68 -3.14 10.23 -11.60
N TRP A 69 -3.49 9.94 -10.35
CA TRP A 69 -4.60 10.58 -9.63
C TRP A 69 -4.11 11.27 -8.37
N GLY A 70 -4.80 12.33 -8.01
CA GLY A 70 -4.49 13.13 -6.84
C GLY A 70 -3.53 14.28 -7.15
N ASN A 71 -3.31 15.11 -6.14
CA ASN A 71 -2.46 16.28 -6.25
C ASN A 71 -1.23 16.11 -5.34
N HIS A 72 -0.06 16.45 -5.86
CA HIS A 72 1.19 16.48 -5.09
C HIS A 72 1.54 17.88 -4.60
N THR A 73 0.75 18.87 -4.94
CA THR A 73 0.97 20.24 -4.47
C THR A 73 0.37 20.42 -3.07
N ARG A 74 1.05 21.22 -2.29
CA ARG A 74 0.58 21.59 -0.96
C ARG A 74 -0.68 22.45 -1.08
N THR A 75 -1.83 21.89 -0.72
CA THR A 75 -3.12 22.56 -0.84
C THR A 75 -3.51 23.38 0.39
N LYS A 76 -2.85 23.15 1.53
CA LYS A 76 -3.10 23.85 2.81
C LYS A 76 -1.80 24.43 3.36
N GLY A 77 -1.85 25.65 3.90
CA GLY A 77 -0.70 26.38 4.44
C GLY A 77 0.06 25.62 5.54
N LEU A 78 -0.64 24.85 6.36
CA LEU A 78 -0.07 23.98 7.39
C LEU A 78 -0.25 22.52 6.99
N ASN A 79 0.75 21.94 6.32
CA ASN A 79 0.81 20.50 6.15
C ASN A 79 1.79 19.92 7.19
N VAL A 80 1.30 19.78 8.41
CA VAL A 80 2.09 19.30 9.56
C VAL A 80 2.58 17.86 9.35
N LEU A 81 1.86 17.07 8.55
CA LEU A 81 2.13 15.65 8.36
C LEU A 81 3.16 15.38 7.27
N CYS A 82 3.43 16.35 6.40
CA CYS A 82 4.30 16.12 5.26
C CYS A 82 5.02 17.41 4.80
N PRO A 83 6.03 17.88 5.55
CA PRO A 83 6.78 19.09 5.22
C PRO A 83 7.66 18.93 3.98
N TYR A 84 7.94 17.69 3.55
CA TYR A 84 8.88 17.37 2.47
C TYR A 84 8.15 17.04 1.17
N PRO A 85 8.70 17.42 -0.02
CA PRO A 85 8.08 17.17 -1.33
C PRO A 85 7.80 15.68 -1.63
N GLU A 86 8.64 14.79 -1.10
CA GLU A 86 8.53 13.34 -1.31
C GLU A 86 7.29 12.73 -0.65
N GLY A 87 6.77 13.31 0.40
CA GLY A 87 5.56 12.81 1.04
C GLY A 87 4.31 12.98 0.17
N PRO A 88 3.95 14.20 -0.30
CA PRO A 88 2.88 14.39 -1.26
C PRO A 88 3.03 13.52 -2.51
N ARG A 89 4.26 13.33 -2.99
CA ARG A 89 4.56 12.44 -4.11
C ARG A 89 4.23 10.98 -3.79
N SER A 90 4.59 10.51 -2.59
CA SER A 90 4.25 9.17 -2.12
C SER A 90 2.74 8.96 -2.00
N PHE A 91 2.00 9.92 -1.44
CA PHE A 91 0.55 9.86 -1.35
C PHE A 91 -0.12 9.87 -2.73
N ARG A 92 0.37 10.67 -3.66
CA ARG A 92 -0.13 10.68 -5.04
C ARG A 92 0.09 9.32 -5.72
N THR A 93 1.26 8.71 -5.52
CA THR A 93 1.57 7.36 -6.01
C THR A 93 0.64 6.32 -5.37
N ALA A 94 0.39 6.40 -4.06
CA ALA A 94 -0.54 5.54 -3.37
C ALA A 94 -1.98 5.69 -3.88
N SER A 95 -2.46 6.91 -4.05
CA SER A 95 -3.79 7.20 -4.61
C SER A 95 -3.93 6.64 -6.03
N THR A 96 -2.93 6.87 -6.88
CA THR A 96 -2.88 6.31 -8.23
C THR A 96 -2.97 4.78 -8.21
N SER A 97 -2.22 4.16 -7.32
CA SER A 97 -2.24 2.69 -7.16
C SER A 97 -3.61 2.15 -6.73
N LEU A 98 -4.28 2.84 -5.83
CA LEU A 98 -5.64 2.48 -5.42
C LEU A 98 -6.66 2.64 -6.54
N CYS A 99 -6.56 3.70 -7.35
CA CYS A 99 -7.39 3.89 -8.55
C CYS A 99 -7.16 2.76 -9.57
N VAL A 100 -5.91 2.39 -9.82
CA VAL A 100 -5.55 1.24 -10.67
C VAL A 100 -6.18 -0.05 -10.14
N ILE A 101 -6.07 -0.32 -8.85
CA ILE A 101 -6.68 -1.52 -8.24
C ILE A 101 -8.20 -1.49 -8.42
N GLY A 102 -8.85 -0.36 -8.17
CA GLY A 102 -10.29 -0.20 -8.33
C GLY A 102 -10.75 -0.46 -9.77
N LEU A 103 -10.10 0.14 -10.75
CA LEU A 103 -10.43 -0.05 -12.17
C LEU A 103 -10.16 -1.48 -12.65
N LEU A 104 -9.05 -2.11 -12.25
CA LEU A 104 -8.73 -3.51 -12.59
C LEU A 104 -9.70 -4.52 -11.99
N THR A 105 -10.31 -4.22 -10.86
CA THR A 105 -11.28 -5.10 -10.19
C THR A 105 -12.72 -4.81 -10.60
N SER A 106 -12.94 -3.70 -11.30
CA SER A 106 -14.29 -3.34 -11.76
C SER A 106 -14.76 -4.21 -12.93
N PRO A 107 -16.06 -4.41 -13.10
CA PRO A 107 -16.61 -5.07 -14.29
C PRO A 107 -16.36 -4.29 -15.58
N LEU A 108 -15.92 -3.03 -15.49
CA LEU A 108 -15.62 -2.15 -16.62
C LEU A 108 -14.16 -2.23 -17.10
N LYS A 109 -13.36 -3.11 -16.55
CA LYS A 109 -11.92 -3.23 -16.89
C LYS A 109 -11.65 -3.46 -18.38
N GLU A 110 -12.62 -4.02 -19.13
CA GLU A 110 -12.51 -4.26 -20.56
C GLU A 110 -12.96 -3.06 -21.42
N ASP A 111 -13.55 -2.04 -20.82
CA ASP A 111 -13.94 -0.80 -21.50
C ASP A 111 -12.70 -0.12 -22.08
N PRO A 112 -12.72 0.29 -23.37
CA PRO A 112 -11.55 0.89 -24.03
C PRO A 112 -11.02 2.15 -23.35
N ALA A 113 -11.91 3.00 -22.78
CA ALA A 113 -11.51 4.20 -22.06
C ALA A 113 -10.83 3.85 -20.73
N VAL A 114 -11.33 2.83 -20.04
CA VAL A 114 -10.73 2.31 -18.80
C VAL A 114 -9.35 1.71 -19.09
N LYS A 115 -9.21 0.91 -20.16
CA LYS A 115 -7.92 0.36 -20.58
C LYS A 115 -6.90 1.45 -20.88
N ALA A 116 -7.27 2.45 -21.68
CA ALA A 116 -6.37 3.55 -22.00
C ALA A 116 -5.94 4.35 -20.76
N SER A 117 -6.84 4.50 -19.79
CA SER A 117 -6.55 5.13 -18.49
C SER A 117 -5.60 4.27 -17.66
N LEU A 118 -5.83 2.97 -17.60
CA LEU A 118 -4.97 2.01 -16.90
C LEU A 118 -3.55 1.99 -17.48
N ASP A 119 -3.41 2.00 -18.81
CA ASP A 119 -2.10 2.01 -19.46
C ASP A 119 -1.27 3.24 -19.05
N LYS A 120 -1.88 4.43 -19.07
CA LYS A 120 -1.22 5.66 -18.60
C LYS A 120 -0.81 5.57 -17.13
N ALA A 121 -1.69 5.04 -16.30
CA ALA A 121 -1.43 4.92 -14.87
C ALA A 121 -0.32 3.90 -14.55
N LEU A 122 -0.26 2.79 -15.27
CA LEU A 122 0.81 1.80 -15.14
C LEU A 122 2.15 2.39 -15.56
N GLN A 123 2.22 3.15 -16.65
CA GLN A 123 3.42 3.87 -17.05
C GLN A 123 3.87 4.87 -15.98
N TYR A 124 2.95 5.63 -15.40
CA TYR A 124 3.25 6.51 -14.27
C TYR A 124 3.85 5.73 -13.09
N LEU A 125 3.27 4.60 -12.70
CA LEU A 125 3.77 3.79 -11.59
C LEU A 125 5.15 3.19 -11.90
N LEU A 126 5.36 2.65 -13.10
CA LEU A 126 6.65 2.08 -13.53
C LEU A 126 7.78 3.10 -13.50
N THR A 127 7.50 4.35 -13.87
CA THR A 127 8.50 5.43 -13.87
C THR A 127 8.71 6.05 -12.49
N THR A 128 7.66 6.10 -11.66
CA THR A 128 7.70 6.83 -10.38
C THR A 128 8.22 5.97 -9.24
N LEU A 129 7.79 4.71 -9.12
CA LEU A 129 8.14 3.85 -7.99
C LEU A 129 9.65 3.67 -7.78
N PRO A 130 10.48 3.45 -8.82
CA PRO A 130 11.92 3.31 -8.64
C PRO A 130 12.60 4.58 -8.12
N THR A 131 11.98 5.74 -8.32
CA THR A 131 12.52 7.03 -7.91
C THR A 131 11.91 7.58 -6.63
N LEU A 132 10.93 6.88 -6.07
CA LEU A 132 10.25 7.30 -4.86
C LEU A 132 11.17 7.09 -3.65
N LYS A 133 11.54 8.18 -3.00
CA LYS A 133 12.45 8.16 -1.86
C LYS A 133 11.70 8.39 -0.56
N ARG A 134 12.32 8.00 0.52
CA ARG A 134 11.90 8.39 1.86
C ARG A 134 12.07 9.91 2.01
N GLY A 135 11.04 10.59 2.49
CA GLY A 135 11.07 12.06 2.62
C GLY A 135 12.05 12.54 3.69
N ASP A 136 12.21 11.76 4.76
CA ASP A 136 13.09 12.04 5.90
C ASP A 136 13.30 10.74 6.69
N THR A 137 14.36 10.68 7.50
CA THR A 137 14.64 9.55 8.41
C THR A 137 13.54 9.32 9.43
N ARG A 138 12.78 10.36 9.79
CA ARG A 138 11.68 10.32 10.76
C ARG A 138 10.32 10.03 10.16
N THR A 139 10.19 10.06 8.83
CA THR A 139 8.91 9.87 8.14
C THR A 139 8.90 8.60 7.32
N VAL A 140 7.95 7.73 7.59
CA VAL A 140 7.74 6.46 6.85
C VAL A 140 6.75 6.62 5.71
N LEU A 141 6.44 7.85 5.28
CA LEU A 141 5.40 8.14 4.30
C LEU A 141 5.65 7.48 2.94
N GLY A 142 6.92 7.24 2.57
CA GLY A 142 7.28 6.50 1.35
C GLY A 142 6.70 5.08 1.29
N VAL A 143 6.45 4.47 2.43
CA VAL A 143 5.89 3.11 2.54
C VAL A 143 4.53 2.97 1.86
N TRP A 144 3.69 3.99 1.93
CA TRP A 144 2.36 3.97 1.30
C TRP A 144 2.44 3.87 -0.22
N GLY A 145 3.31 4.69 -0.85
CA GLY A 145 3.54 4.65 -2.29
C GLY A 145 4.05 3.28 -2.75
N HIS A 146 5.04 2.73 -2.06
CA HIS A 146 5.61 1.42 -2.39
C HIS A 146 4.63 0.27 -2.13
N ALA A 147 3.96 0.22 -0.98
CA ALA A 147 3.05 -0.87 -0.64
C ALA A 147 1.85 -0.96 -1.60
N TYR A 148 1.18 0.16 -1.84
CA TYR A 148 0.06 0.19 -2.79
C TYR A 148 0.54 0.04 -4.24
N GLY A 149 1.70 0.62 -4.60
CA GLY A 149 2.31 0.45 -5.91
C GLY A 149 2.61 -1.01 -6.22
N LEU A 150 3.25 -1.71 -5.28
CA LEU A 150 3.53 -3.14 -5.39
C LEU A 150 2.23 -3.96 -5.57
N SER A 151 1.20 -3.64 -4.79
CA SER A 151 -0.11 -4.31 -4.92
C SER A 151 -0.76 -4.06 -6.29
N ALA A 152 -0.71 -2.82 -6.79
CA ALA A 152 -1.29 -2.44 -8.09
C ALA A 152 -0.56 -3.15 -9.24
N LEU A 153 0.78 -3.08 -9.28
CA LEU A 153 1.59 -3.73 -10.32
C LEU A 153 1.44 -5.25 -10.31
N SER A 154 1.39 -5.87 -9.14
CA SER A 154 1.16 -7.31 -9.01
C SER A 154 -0.20 -7.74 -9.54
N ARG A 155 -1.25 -6.94 -9.29
CA ARG A 155 -2.60 -7.20 -9.82
C ARG A 155 -2.65 -6.98 -11.33
N ALA A 156 -2.03 -5.91 -11.84
CA ALA A 156 -1.93 -5.67 -13.27
C ALA A 156 -1.23 -6.82 -13.99
N ALA A 157 -0.09 -7.28 -13.50
CA ALA A 157 0.64 -8.41 -14.07
C ALA A 157 -0.19 -9.69 -14.12
N ARG A 158 -1.06 -9.94 -13.13
CA ARG A 158 -1.96 -11.11 -13.13
C ARG A 158 -3.13 -10.98 -14.12
N ASN A 159 -3.54 -9.77 -14.45
CA ASN A 159 -4.64 -9.51 -15.40
C ASN A 159 -4.18 -9.53 -16.86
N LEU A 160 -2.87 -9.45 -17.12
CA LEU A 160 -2.32 -9.50 -18.47
C LEU A 160 -2.10 -10.94 -18.95
N PRO A 161 -2.18 -11.20 -20.27
CA PRO A 161 -1.78 -12.48 -20.88
C PRO A 161 -0.36 -12.87 -20.51
N ALA A 162 -0.07 -14.17 -20.51
CA ALA A 162 1.23 -14.70 -20.09
C ALA A 162 2.39 -14.19 -20.95
N ASP A 163 2.13 -13.97 -22.24
CA ASP A 163 3.04 -13.53 -23.29
C ASP A 163 3.10 -12.02 -23.48
N ALA A 164 2.31 -11.24 -22.72
CA ALA A 164 2.31 -9.79 -22.85
C ALA A 164 3.66 -9.19 -22.38
N PRO A 165 4.38 -8.41 -23.23
CA PRO A 165 5.67 -7.82 -22.86
C PRO A 165 5.60 -6.99 -21.57
N LEU A 166 4.53 -6.22 -21.40
CA LEU A 166 4.29 -5.40 -20.22
C LEU A 166 4.22 -6.24 -18.93
N ARG A 167 3.76 -7.50 -19.01
CA ARG A 167 3.70 -8.39 -17.85
C ARG A 167 5.06 -8.65 -17.24
N GLU A 168 6.07 -8.88 -18.05
CA GLU A 168 7.43 -9.12 -17.56
C GLU A 168 8.07 -7.84 -16.99
N GLU A 169 7.79 -6.70 -17.60
CA GLU A 169 8.21 -5.41 -17.06
C GLU A 169 7.59 -5.14 -15.68
N LEU A 170 6.30 -5.39 -15.52
CA LEU A 170 5.60 -5.28 -14.24
C LEU A 170 6.16 -6.22 -13.18
N LYS A 171 6.45 -7.47 -13.52
CA LYS A 171 7.06 -8.44 -12.59
C LYS A 171 8.46 -7.98 -12.16
N LYS A 172 9.26 -7.47 -13.09
CA LYS A 172 10.59 -6.92 -12.78
C LYS A 172 10.49 -5.73 -11.83
N ALA A 173 9.55 -4.81 -12.07
CA ALA A 173 9.31 -3.66 -11.21
C ALA A 173 8.84 -4.09 -9.80
N VAL A 174 7.98 -5.10 -9.71
CA VAL A 174 7.54 -5.70 -8.43
C VAL A 174 8.72 -6.27 -7.65
N SER A 175 9.58 -7.06 -8.29
CA SER A 175 10.76 -7.64 -7.67
C SER A 175 11.73 -6.57 -7.18
N TYR A 176 11.99 -5.54 -7.99
CA TYR A 176 12.84 -4.42 -7.61
C TYR A 176 12.27 -3.66 -6.42
N THR A 177 11.00 -3.32 -6.44
CA THR A 177 10.33 -2.57 -5.36
C THR A 177 10.34 -3.36 -4.05
N HIS A 178 10.13 -4.67 -4.11
CA HIS A 178 10.16 -5.55 -2.94
C HIS A 178 11.56 -5.62 -2.30
N LEU A 179 12.62 -5.68 -3.12
CA LEU A 179 13.99 -5.77 -2.64
C LEU A 179 14.55 -4.43 -2.14
N THR A 180 14.02 -3.31 -2.64
CA THR A 180 14.48 -1.95 -2.29
C THR A 180 13.60 -1.25 -1.27
N LEU A 181 12.53 -1.91 -0.80
CA LEU A 181 11.83 -1.45 0.40
C LEU A 181 12.89 -1.26 1.49
N PRO A 182 13.09 -0.03 2.01
CA PRO A 182 14.12 0.19 3.00
C PRO A 182 13.87 -0.75 4.17
N THR A 183 14.79 -1.66 4.38
CA THR A 183 14.87 -2.44 5.60
C THR A 183 14.87 -1.42 6.71
N ILE A 184 13.85 -1.43 7.54
CA ILE A 184 13.80 -0.60 8.74
C ILE A 184 14.87 -1.20 9.65
N ALA A 185 16.06 -0.66 9.56
CA ALA A 185 17.13 -0.92 10.51
C ALA A 185 17.03 0.09 11.63
#